data_2fe34b7bf4887686b32ea47d6a09573a
#
_entry.id   2fe34b7bf4887686b32ea47d6a09573a
#
_cell.length_a   1.000
_cell.length_b   1.000
_cell.length_c   1.000
_cell.angle_alpha   90.00
_cell.angle_beta   90.00
_cell.angle_gamma   90.00
#
_symmetry.space_group_name_H-M   'P 1'
#
loop_
_entity.id
_entity.type
_entity.pdbx_description
1 polymer ?
#
loop_
_entity_poly.entity_id
_entity_poly.type
_entity_poly.pdbx_seq_one_letter_code
_entity_poly.pdbx_strand_id
1 'polypeptide(L)'
;MKKIHWDQSFSVGVAKLDEQHKGIIDMINQLLADPKGDVHSETISDVLAKMTKYAIDHFQTEERLLEEHRFPETFAHKEMHIAYREKSVALCLDTMDQKDSVPEEIFEYLKDWWTDHILKSDMKYCSFFNERGVT
;
A
#
# COMPACT_ATOMS: atom_id res chain seq x y z
N MET A 1 -8.00 12.84 10.48
CA MET A 1 -6.66 12.33 10.14
C MET A 1 -6.02 13.19 9.06
N LYS A 2 -4.71 13.36 9.16
CA LYS A 2 -3.98 14.11 8.15
C LYS A 2 -3.74 13.26 6.92
N LYS A 3 -3.89 13.87 5.75
CA LYS A 3 -3.53 13.23 4.49
C LYS A 3 -2.02 13.00 4.39
N ILE A 4 -1.63 12.02 3.59
CA ILE A 4 -0.23 11.75 3.29
C ILE A 4 0.18 12.66 2.13
N HIS A 5 1.28 13.38 2.29
CA HIS A 5 1.83 14.22 1.23
C HIS A 5 3.08 13.57 0.66
N TRP A 6 3.05 13.26 -0.63
CA TRP A 6 4.22 12.72 -1.31
C TRP A 6 5.34 13.77 -1.35
N ASP A 7 6.53 13.34 -1.01
CA ASP A 7 7.74 14.12 -1.25
C ASP A 7 8.87 13.16 -1.66
N GLN A 8 10.04 13.69 -1.93
CA GLN A 8 11.14 12.91 -2.45
C GLN A 8 11.62 11.82 -1.48
N SER A 9 11.33 11.93 -0.18
CA SER A 9 11.69 10.89 0.79
C SER A 9 10.95 9.57 0.55
N PHE A 10 9.83 9.59 -0.17
CA PHE A 10 9.10 8.38 -0.55
C PHE A 10 9.64 7.71 -1.80
N SER A 11 10.52 8.36 -2.56
CA SER A 11 11.03 7.77 -3.79
C SER A 11 11.96 6.59 -3.50
N VAL A 12 11.70 5.46 -4.17
CA VAL A 12 12.55 4.27 -4.08
C VAL A 12 13.55 4.20 -5.24
N GLY A 13 13.66 5.27 -6.03
CA GLY A 13 14.62 5.36 -7.12
C GLY A 13 14.24 4.58 -8.37
N VAL A 14 13.02 4.03 -8.43
CA VAL A 14 12.49 3.33 -9.60
C VAL A 14 11.17 4.00 -9.99
N ALA A 15 11.16 4.68 -11.13
CA ALA A 15 10.06 5.55 -11.53
C ALA A 15 8.70 4.84 -11.56
N LYS A 16 8.66 3.60 -12.05
CA LYS A 16 7.41 2.85 -12.11
C LYS A 16 6.86 2.53 -10.73
N LEU A 17 7.73 2.15 -9.80
CA LEU A 17 7.31 1.86 -8.43
C LEU A 17 6.87 3.13 -7.70
N ASP A 18 7.58 4.23 -7.93
CA ASP A 18 7.19 5.53 -7.36
C ASP A 18 5.79 5.94 -7.85
N GLU A 19 5.52 5.76 -9.14
CA GLU A 19 4.20 6.07 -9.70
C GLU A 19 3.11 5.22 -9.06
N GLN A 20 3.35 3.94 -8.85
CA GLN A 20 2.41 3.04 -8.19
C GLN A 20 2.20 3.43 -6.73
N HIS A 21 3.26 3.80 -6.01
CA HIS A 21 3.16 4.28 -4.63
C HIS A 21 2.33 5.56 -4.54
N LYS A 22 2.52 6.49 -5.47
CA LYS A 22 1.70 7.72 -5.52
C LYS A 22 0.22 7.40 -5.72
N GLY A 23 -0.09 6.44 -6.59
CA GLY A 23 -1.46 6.02 -6.82
C GLY A 23 -2.13 5.46 -5.57
N ILE A 24 -1.39 4.64 -4.80
CA ILE A 24 -1.89 4.10 -3.55
C ILE A 24 -2.12 5.20 -2.51
N ILE A 25 -1.17 6.12 -2.39
CA ILE A 25 -1.28 7.26 -1.47
C ILE A 25 -2.49 8.11 -1.82
N ASP A 26 -2.74 8.35 -3.10
CA ASP A 26 -3.91 9.11 -3.56
C ASP A 26 -5.22 8.41 -3.15
N MET A 27 -5.28 7.09 -3.26
CA MET A 27 -6.46 6.32 -2.85
C MET A 27 -6.68 6.40 -1.34
N ILE A 28 -5.62 6.32 -0.55
CA ILE A 28 -5.70 6.49 0.91
C ILE A 28 -6.23 7.88 1.24
N ASN A 29 -5.71 8.91 0.56
CA ASN A 29 -6.15 10.28 0.78
C ASN A 29 -7.62 10.49 0.41
N GLN A 30 -8.14 9.78 -0.58
CA GLN A 30 -9.57 9.80 -0.88
C GLN A 30 -10.41 9.28 0.28
N LEU A 31 -9.96 8.20 0.93
CA LEU A 31 -10.64 7.68 2.12
C LEU A 31 -10.58 8.66 3.29
N LEU A 32 -9.42 9.31 3.47
CA LEU A 32 -9.23 10.30 4.54
C LEU A 32 -10.03 11.58 4.31
N ALA A 33 -10.39 11.89 3.07
CA ALA A 33 -11.18 13.07 2.74
C ALA A 33 -12.64 12.95 3.19
N ASP A 34 -13.11 11.72 3.45
CA ASP A 34 -14.46 11.48 3.95
C ASP A 34 -14.39 10.70 5.27
N PRO A 35 -13.90 11.33 6.35
CA PRO A 35 -13.71 10.65 7.64
C PRO A 35 -15.01 10.27 8.33
N LYS A 36 -16.15 10.78 7.85
CA LYS A 36 -17.47 10.43 8.35
C LYS A 36 -18.19 9.44 7.44
N GLY A 37 -17.47 8.90 6.45
CA GLY A 37 -18.03 7.92 5.55
C GLY A 37 -18.55 6.72 6.31
N ASP A 38 -19.80 6.34 6.01
CA ASP A 38 -20.42 5.15 6.57
C ASP A 38 -19.73 3.91 6.01
N VAL A 39 -19.61 2.85 6.83
CA VAL A 39 -19.11 1.55 6.38
C VAL A 39 -19.92 0.97 5.21
N HIS A 40 -21.14 1.46 5.03
CA HIS A 40 -22.02 1.05 3.94
C HIS A 40 -21.94 1.97 2.73
N SER A 41 -21.14 3.01 2.79
CA SER A 41 -21.00 3.94 1.68
C SER A 41 -20.36 3.24 0.48
N GLU A 42 -20.96 3.36 -0.70
CA GLU A 42 -20.38 2.84 -1.93
C GLU A 42 -18.99 3.41 -2.16
N THR A 43 -18.78 4.67 -1.79
CA THR A 43 -17.49 5.33 -1.95
C THR A 43 -16.38 4.58 -1.23
N ILE A 44 -16.61 4.19 0.04
CA ILE A 44 -15.63 3.43 0.81
C ILE A 44 -15.40 2.07 0.19
N SER A 45 -16.50 1.36 -0.13
CA SER A 45 -16.41 0.04 -0.75
C SER A 45 -15.68 0.08 -2.09
N ASP A 46 -15.99 1.07 -2.91
CA ASP A 46 -15.36 1.25 -4.22
C ASP A 46 -13.87 1.51 -4.08
N VAL A 47 -13.47 2.39 -3.19
CA VAL A 47 -12.04 2.72 -3.00
C VAL A 47 -11.29 1.52 -2.45
N LEU A 48 -11.88 0.78 -1.49
CA LEU A 48 -11.25 -0.43 -0.95
C LEU A 48 -11.06 -1.49 -2.03
N ALA A 49 -12.05 -1.69 -2.89
CA ALA A 49 -11.94 -2.65 -3.99
C ALA A 49 -10.84 -2.25 -4.97
N LYS A 50 -10.79 -0.97 -5.34
CA LYS A 50 -9.75 -0.44 -6.22
C LYS A 50 -8.36 -0.56 -5.59
N MET A 51 -8.23 -0.26 -4.30
CA MET A 51 -6.96 -0.39 -3.58
C MET A 51 -6.49 -1.83 -3.55
N THR A 52 -7.38 -2.77 -3.29
CA THR A 52 -7.03 -4.20 -3.25
C THR A 52 -6.45 -4.64 -4.59
N LYS A 53 -7.13 -4.29 -5.67
CA LYS A 53 -6.67 -4.63 -7.02
C LYS A 53 -5.34 -3.95 -7.35
N TYR A 54 -5.24 -2.68 -7.04
CA TYR A 54 -4.04 -1.89 -7.30
C TYR A 54 -2.85 -2.42 -6.51
N ALA A 55 -3.07 -2.77 -5.24
CA ALA A 55 -2.04 -3.32 -4.37
C ALA A 55 -1.52 -4.66 -4.91
N ILE A 56 -2.41 -5.54 -5.37
CA ILE A 56 -2.01 -6.83 -5.95
C ILE A 56 -1.13 -6.61 -7.18
N ASP A 57 -1.56 -5.72 -8.08
CA ASP A 57 -0.79 -5.42 -9.30
C ASP A 57 0.58 -4.82 -8.95
N HIS A 58 0.62 -3.91 -7.98
CA HIS A 58 1.87 -3.31 -7.52
C HIS A 58 2.80 -4.34 -6.90
N PHE A 59 2.28 -5.20 -6.02
CA PHE A 59 3.09 -6.23 -5.38
C PHE A 59 3.67 -7.20 -6.42
N GLN A 60 2.90 -7.57 -7.43
CA GLN A 60 3.39 -8.43 -8.50
C GLN A 60 4.53 -7.78 -9.29
N THR A 61 4.39 -6.49 -9.60
CA THR A 61 5.44 -5.73 -10.30
C THR A 61 6.72 -5.69 -9.47
N GLU A 62 6.59 -5.34 -8.19
CA GLU A 62 7.71 -5.21 -7.29
C GLU A 62 8.40 -6.56 -7.05
N GLU A 63 7.62 -7.60 -6.75
CA GLU A 63 8.16 -8.94 -6.50
C GLU A 63 8.87 -9.50 -7.72
N ARG A 64 8.36 -9.24 -8.91
CA ARG A 64 9.02 -9.67 -10.14
C ARG A 64 10.39 -9.01 -10.30
N LEU A 65 10.48 -7.71 -10.02
CA LEU A 65 11.75 -7.00 -10.07
C LEU A 65 12.73 -7.52 -9.02
N LEU A 66 12.24 -7.77 -7.80
CA LEU A 66 13.07 -8.32 -6.73
C LEU A 66 13.62 -9.70 -7.10
N GLU A 67 12.79 -10.56 -7.68
CA GLU A 67 13.19 -11.90 -8.10
C GLU A 67 14.15 -11.87 -9.28
N GLU A 68 13.86 -11.06 -10.30
CA GLU A 68 14.73 -10.94 -11.50
C GLU A 68 16.13 -10.49 -11.12
N HIS A 69 16.24 -9.58 -10.16
CA HIS A 69 17.54 -9.04 -9.75
C HIS A 69 18.13 -9.74 -8.53
N ARG A 70 17.46 -10.79 -8.03
CA ARG A 70 17.93 -11.62 -6.91
C ARG A 70 18.22 -10.81 -5.65
N PHE A 71 17.28 -9.94 -5.28
CA PHE A 71 17.39 -9.17 -4.05
C PHE A 71 17.43 -10.12 -2.85
N PRO A 72 18.42 -9.99 -1.95
CA PRO A 72 18.61 -10.96 -0.85
C PRO A 72 17.44 -11.08 0.10
N GLU A 73 16.66 -10.02 0.30
CA GLU A 73 15.52 -10.02 1.22
C GLU A 73 14.17 -10.20 0.52
N THR A 74 14.17 -10.77 -0.69
CA THR A 74 12.93 -10.98 -1.47
C THR A 74 11.89 -11.78 -0.69
N PHE A 75 12.29 -12.87 -0.03
CA PHE A 75 11.36 -13.71 0.72
C PHE A 75 10.70 -12.92 1.86
N ALA A 76 11.50 -12.22 2.65
CA ALA A 76 10.98 -11.40 3.75
C ALA A 76 10.03 -10.31 3.24
N HIS A 77 10.34 -9.71 2.10
CA HIS A 77 9.51 -8.68 1.50
C HIS A 77 8.15 -9.24 1.06
N LYS A 78 8.16 -10.42 0.42
CA LYS A 78 6.91 -11.11 0.05
C LYS A 78 6.05 -11.47 1.25
N GLU A 79 6.67 -11.88 2.35
CA GLU A 79 5.94 -12.17 3.59
C GLU A 79 5.18 -10.95 4.13
N MET A 80 5.78 -9.77 4.02
CA MET A 80 5.10 -8.52 4.39
C MET A 80 3.87 -8.26 3.52
N HIS A 81 3.97 -8.54 2.22
CA HIS A 81 2.85 -8.39 1.29
C HIS A 81 1.70 -9.35 1.62
N ILE A 82 2.04 -10.59 1.97
CA ILE A 82 1.05 -11.60 2.37
C ILE A 82 0.31 -11.17 3.62
N ALA A 83 1.04 -10.70 4.63
CA ALA A 83 0.45 -10.21 5.88
C ALA A 83 -0.52 -9.05 5.63
N TYR A 84 -0.14 -8.11 4.76
CA TYR A 84 -1.02 -7.02 4.36
C TYR A 84 -2.31 -7.52 3.72
N ARG A 85 -2.20 -8.48 2.80
CA ARG A 85 -3.37 -9.03 2.10
C ARG A 85 -4.32 -9.71 3.06
N GLU A 86 -3.79 -10.50 4.00
CA GLU A 86 -4.60 -11.18 5.01
C GLU A 86 -5.34 -10.18 5.90
N LYS A 87 -4.66 -9.14 6.36
CA LYS A 87 -5.28 -8.10 7.18
C LYS A 87 -6.33 -7.32 6.39
N SER A 88 -6.07 -7.04 5.13
CA SER A 88 -7.01 -6.33 4.25
C SER A 88 -8.30 -7.13 4.06
N VAL A 89 -8.18 -8.45 3.87
CA VAL A 89 -9.37 -9.33 3.78
C VAL A 89 -10.17 -9.31 5.07
N ALA A 90 -9.49 -9.39 6.23
CA ALA A 90 -10.15 -9.35 7.53
C ALA A 90 -10.92 -8.03 7.72
N LEU A 91 -10.32 -6.90 7.34
CA LEU A 91 -10.98 -5.59 7.42
C LEU A 91 -12.18 -5.49 6.48
N CYS A 92 -12.10 -6.06 5.29
CA CYS A 92 -13.23 -6.10 4.36
C CYS A 92 -14.38 -6.92 4.93
N LEU A 93 -14.10 -8.06 5.55
CA LEU A 93 -15.13 -8.87 6.20
C LEU A 93 -15.79 -8.14 7.37
N ASP A 94 -14.99 -7.43 8.17
CA ASP A 94 -15.51 -6.60 9.26
C ASP A 94 -16.42 -5.49 8.73
N THR A 95 -16.08 -4.89 7.60
CA THR A 95 -16.94 -3.89 6.93
C THR A 95 -18.27 -4.49 6.52
N MET A 96 -18.27 -5.72 5.99
CA MET A 96 -19.48 -6.43 5.62
C MET A 96 -20.36 -6.75 6.85
N ASP A 97 -19.73 -6.99 8.00
CA ASP A 97 -20.42 -7.23 9.26
C ASP A 97 -20.92 -5.94 9.94
N GLN A 98 -20.66 -4.79 9.32
CA GLN A 98 -21.20 -3.49 9.75
C GLN A 98 -20.77 -3.04 11.15
N LYS A 99 -19.50 -3.28 11.48
CA LYS A 99 -18.94 -2.83 12.76
C LYS A 99 -18.66 -1.33 12.73
N ASP A 100 -19.07 -0.64 13.77
CA ASP A 100 -18.97 0.84 13.83
C ASP A 100 -17.55 1.39 13.79
N SER A 101 -16.56 0.64 14.31
CA SER A 101 -15.17 1.10 14.41
C SER A 101 -14.35 0.84 13.15
N VAL A 102 -14.90 0.11 12.18
CA VAL A 102 -14.14 -0.35 11.01
C VAL A 102 -13.59 0.79 10.14
N PRO A 103 -14.35 1.88 9.84
CA PRO A 103 -13.78 2.93 8.99
C PRO A 103 -12.50 3.52 9.55
N GLU A 104 -12.46 3.80 10.85
CA GLU A 104 -11.27 4.37 11.48
C GLU A 104 -10.12 3.37 11.49
N GLU A 105 -10.39 2.09 11.81
CA GLU A 105 -9.37 1.04 11.78
C GLU A 105 -8.76 0.89 10.38
N ILE A 106 -9.60 0.93 9.34
CA ILE A 106 -9.14 0.82 7.95
C ILE A 106 -8.22 1.99 7.63
N PHE A 107 -8.63 3.22 7.94
CA PHE A 107 -7.87 4.42 7.62
C PHE A 107 -6.51 4.41 8.30
N GLU A 108 -6.49 4.11 9.59
CA GLU A 108 -5.25 4.04 10.35
C GLU A 108 -4.33 2.94 9.84
N TYR A 109 -4.88 1.75 9.61
CA TYR A 109 -4.09 0.61 9.15
C TYR A 109 -3.47 0.88 7.79
N LEU A 110 -4.26 1.36 6.82
CA LEU A 110 -3.77 1.61 5.47
C LEU A 110 -2.70 2.70 5.46
N LYS A 111 -2.97 3.80 6.18
CA LYS A 111 -2.01 4.90 6.25
C LYS A 111 -0.70 4.47 6.87
N ASP A 112 -0.76 3.81 8.02
CA ASP A 112 0.44 3.40 8.76
C ASP A 112 1.21 2.32 8.00
N TRP A 113 0.51 1.32 7.49
CA TRP A 113 1.17 0.23 6.79
C TRP A 113 1.90 0.71 5.53
N TRP A 114 1.21 1.47 4.68
CA TRP A 114 1.81 1.95 3.43
C TRP A 114 2.94 2.93 3.68
N THR A 115 2.78 3.84 4.63
CA THR A 115 3.82 4.79 4.99
C THR A 115 5.08 4.08 5.50
N ASP A 116 4.91 3.17 6.45
CA ASP A 116 6.03 2.42 7.03
C ASP A 116 6.66 1.48 6.01
N HIS A 117 5.84 0.80 5.20
CA HIS A 117 6.34 -0.14 4.21
C HIS A 117 7.21 0.55 3.16
N ILE A 118 6.74 1.67 2.61
CA ILE A 118 7.49 2.43 1.61
C ILE A 118 8.78 3.00 2.22
N LEU A 119 8.66 3.68 3.35
CA LEU A 119 9.81 4.39 3.94
C LEU A 119 10.85 3.46 4.56
N LYS A 120 10.46 2.29 5.03
CA LYS A 120 11.39 1.36 5.71
C LYS A 120 11.72 0.14 4.87
N SER A 121 10.70 -0.56 4.38
CA SER A 121 10.92 -1.84 3.69
C SER A 121 11.32 -1.65 2.24
N ASP A 122 10.59 -0.81 1.50
CA ASP A 122 10.88 -0.59 0.09
C ASP A 122 12.19 0.17 -0.10
N MET A 123 12.55 1.06 0.82
CA MET A 123 13.83 1.78 0.74
C MET A 123 15.05 0.86 0.78
N LYS A 124 14.90 -0.34 1.32
CA LYS A 124 16.01 -1.30 1.37
C LYS A 124 16.51 -1.70 -0.01
N TYR A 125 15.63 -1.74 -1.00
CA TYR A 125 16.03 -2.13 -2.34
C TYR A 125 16.41 -0.95 -3.25
N CYS A 126 16.29 0.28 -2.80
CA CYS A 126 16.58 1.46 -3.60
C CYS A 126 18.02 1.44 -4.16
N SER A 127 19.02 1.35 -3.28
CA SER A 127 20.42 1.27 -3.70
C SER A 127 20.69 0.03 -4.54
N PHE A 128 20.08 -1.09 -4.14
CA PHE A 128 20.25 -2.36 -4.84
C PHE A 128 19.83 -2.26 -6.30
N PHE A 129 18.67 -1.69 -6.56
CA PHE A 129 18.18 -1.52 -7.93
C PHE A 129 19.00 -0.48 -8.72
N ASN A 130 19.30 0.64 -8.09
CA ASN A 130 20.06 1.70 -8.76
C ASN A 130 21.47 1.24 -9.19
N GLU A 131 22.13 0.44 -8.36
CA GLU A 131 23.43 -0.15 -8.69
C GLU A 131 23.34 -1.08 -9.91
N ARG A 132 22.17 -1.64 -10.18
CA ARG A 132 21.93 -2.54 -11.30
C ARG A 132 21.28 -1.87 -12.51
N GLY A 133 21.20 -0.54 -12.48
CA GLY A 133 20.64 0.22 -13.59
C GLY A 133 19.11 0.20 -13.65
N VAL A 134 18.45 -0.22 -12.59
CA VAL A 134 16.98 -0.18 -12.51
C VAL A 134 16.60 1.19 -11.95
N THR A 135 16.01 2.02 -12.77
CA THR A 135 15.57 3.39 -12.41
C THR A 135 14.15 3.69 -13.00
#